data_7829e9e098c4545bc749a09f48f252ce
#
_entry.id   7829e9e098c4545bc749a09f48f252ce
#
_cell.length_a   1.000
_cell.length_b   1.000
_cell.length_c   1.000
_cell.angle_alpha   90.00
_cell.angle_beta   90.00
_cell.angle_gamma   90.00
#
_symmetry.space_group_name_H-M   'P 1'
#
loop_
_entity.id
_entity.type
_entity.pdbx_description
1 polymer ?
#
loop_
_entity_poly.entity_id
_entity_poly.type
_entity_poly.pdbx_seq_one_letter_code
_entity_poly.pdbx_strand_id
1 'polypeptide(L)'
;MKHRLASSVSCQINDNVLSGPWPGKDLPVTYGDQDMTKPPLTLYLAAPRGFCAGVDRAIKIVEMALQKWGAPVYVRHEIVHNKFVVDGLREKGAVFVEELDECPDDRPVIFSAHGVPKSVPASAAQREMIYVDATCPLVSKVHVEAQRHAEAGLQMIMIGHKGHPETVGTMGQLPDGEVLLVETVSDVAAVQVRNPEKLAFVTQTTLSVDDTKDIIAALQARFPAIVGPHKEDICYATTNRQEAVKAVAPKSDALLVVGAPNSSNSRRLVEVAARAGCNYAQLVQRAGDIDWRALEGISTIAITAGASAPEVLVNEVIDAFNAHYDVTVELVETAVENVEFKVPRVLRQAG
;
A
#
# COMPACT_ATOMS: atom_id res chain seq x y z
N MET A 1 -1.25 30.86 52.81
CA MET A 1 -0.50 32.11 52.57
C MET A 1 -0.51 32.31 51.05
N LYS A 2 -1.40 33.18 50.54
CA LYS A 2 -1.18 34.53 50.02
C LYS A 2 -0.20 34.57 48.84
N HIS A 3 -0.40 35.09 47.66
CA HIS A 3 -1.33 36.00 46.99
C HIS A 3 -0.89 36.05 45.52
N ARG A 4 -1.84 36.08 44.56
CA ARG A 4 -2.18 37.18 43.61
C ARG A 4 -0.99 37.86 42.90
N LEU A 5 -1.03 38.07 41.57
CA LEU A 5 -1.85 39.09 40.88
C LEU A 5 -1.79 38.89 39.34
N ALA A 6 -2.91 39.18 38.72
CA ALA A 6 -3.08 39.39 37.28
C ALA A 6 -2.65 40.82 36.91
N SER A 7 -2.22 41.04 35.67
CA SER A 7 -2.21 42.38 35.06
C SER A 7 -2.71 42.31 33.63
N SER A 8 -3.89 42.87 33.45
CA SER A 8 -4.52 43.23 32.20
C SER A 8 -3.87 44.50 31.63
N VAL A 9 -3.51 44.50 30.35
CA VAL A 9 -3.16 45.74 29.63
C VAL A 9 -4.31 46.05 28.67
N SER A 10 -5.06 47.09 29.03
CA SER A 10 -6.06 47.72 28.17
C SER A 10 -5.35 48.73 27.27
N CYS A 11 -5.53 48.59 25.93
CA CYS A 11 -5.13 49.61 24.98
C CYS A 11 -6.31 50.55 24.72
N GLN A 12 -6.17 51.80 25.13
CA GLN A 12 -7.13 52.89 24.90
C GLN A 12 -6.99 53.38 23.44
N ILE A 13 -8.11 53.45 22.75
CA ILE A 13 -8.24 54.12 21.46
C ILE A 13 -8.41 55.61 21.71
N ASN A 14 -7.58 56.40 21.10
CA ASN A 14 -7.62 57.85 21.13
C ASN A 14 -8.36 58.37 19.89
N ASP A 15 -9.61 58.78 20.06
CA ASP A 15 -10.36 59.53 19.09
C ASP A 15 -9.90 61.00 19.15
N ASN A 16 -9.29 61.44 18.06
CA ASN A 16 -9.46 62.81 17.52
C ASN A 16 -8.47 63.03 16.39
N VAL A 17 -8.99 63.46 15.23
CA VAL A 17 -8.51 64.61 14.48
C VAL A 17 -8.79 64.50 12.97
N LEU A 18 -9.60 65.44 12.54
CA LEU A 18 -9.66 66.15 11.25
C LEU A 18 -10.56 65.59 10.15
N SER A 19 -11.70 66.26 10.14
CA SER A 19 -12.60 66.49 9.00
C SER A 19 -11.91 67.34 7.93
N GLY A 20 -11.74 66.82 6.76
CA GLY A 20 -11.43 67.53 5.53
C GLY A 20 -12.09 66.82 4.32
N PRO A 21 -12.75 67.55 3.40
CA PRO A 21 -13.44 66.92 2.29
C PRO A 21 -12.44 66.41 1.24
N TRP A 22 -12.51 65.15 0.94
CA TRP A 22 -11.80 64.54 -0.20
C TRP A 22 -12.54 64.87 -1.48
N PRO A 23 -11.84 65.33 -2.54
CA PRO A 23 -12.49 65.55 -3.84
C PRO A 23 -12.81 64.18 -4.44
N GLY A 24 -14.07 63.96 -4.71
CA GLY A 24 -14.56 62.82 -5.48
C GLY A 24 -13.91 62.74 -6.83
N LYS A 25 -13.36 61.55 -7.12
CA LYS A 25 -13.26 61.03 -8.48
C LYS A 25 -13.78 59.60 -8.39
N ASP A 26 -15.03 59.43 -8.80
CA ASP A 26 -15.60 58.16 -9.16
C ASP A 26 -14.82 57.57 -10.38
N LEU A 27 -13.78 56.81 -10.07
CA LEU A 27 -13.25 55.91 -11.04
C LEU A 27 -14.07 54.61 -10.93
N PRO A 28 -14.72 54.15 -12.00
CA PRO A 28 -15.36 52.85 -11.99
C PRO A 28 -14.25 51.80 -11.80
N VAL A 29 -14.21 51.19 -10.63
CA VAL A 29 -13.48 49.94 -10.43
C VAL A 29 -14.27 48.90 -11.21
N THR A 30 -13.93 48.74 -12.47
CA THR A 30 -14.31 47.55 -13.21
C THR A 30 -13.53 46.40 -12.55
N TYR A 31 -14.18 45.67 -11.66
CA TYR A 31 -13.84 44.30 -11.42
C TYR A 31 -14.13 43.58 -12.75
N GLY A 32 -13.10 43.45 -13.58
CA GLY A 32 -13.16 42.51 -14.66
C GLY A 32 -13.37 41.14 -14.01
N ASP A 33 -14.54 40.55 -14.24
CA ASP A 33 -14.70 39.11 -14.18
C ASP A 33 -13.69 38.58 -15.21
N GLN A 34 -12.46 38.33 -14.74
CA GLN A 34 -11.58 37.41 -15.45
C GLN A 34 -12.25 36.07 -15.27
N ASP A 35 -12.98 35.68 -16.28
CA ASP A 35 -13.36 34.28 -16.52
C ASP A 35 -12.02 33.52 -16.53
N MET A 36 -11.58 33.10 -15.33
CA MET A 36 -10.32 32.36 -15.15
C MET A 36 -10.57 30.97 -15.67
N THR A 37 -10.46 30.83 -17.00
CA THR A 37 -10.47 29.51 -17.63
C THR A 37 -9.38 28.69 -16.98
N LYS A 38 -9.76 27.56 -16.39
CA LYS A 38 -8.80 26.64 -15.77
C LYS A 38 -7.72 26.27 -16.78
N PRO A 39 -6.45 26.17 -16.37
CA PRO A 39 -5.39 25.74 -17.27
C PRO A 39 -5.65 24.31 -17.75
N PRO A 40 -5.37 23.99 -19.02
CA PRO A 40 -5.56 22.65 -19.54
C PRO A 40 -4.54 21.69 -18.91
N LEU A 41 -4.98 20.44 -18.62
CA LEU A 41 -4.15 19.38 -18.07
C LEU A 41 -4.50 18.04 -18.72
N THR A 42 -3.51 17.35 -19.26
CA THR A 42 -3.69 15.96 -19.67
C THR A 42 -3.37 15.02 -18.49
N LEU A 43 -4.33 14.19 -18.10
CA LEU A 43 -4.22 13.23 -17.03
C LEU A 43 -4.13 11.81 -17.60
N TYR A 44 -2.94 11.20 -17.54
CA TYR A 44 -2.75 9.79 -17.89
C TYR A 44 -3.17 8.89 -16.72
N LEU A 45 -4.24 8.15 -16.92
CA LEU A 45 -4.76 7.22 -15.92
C LEU A 45 -4.22 5.82 -16.21
N ALA A 46 -3.27 5.37 -15.39
CA ALA A 46 -2.63 4.08 -15.57
C ALA A 46 -3.58 2.92 -15.26
N ALA A 47 -3.56 1.86 -16.06
CA ALA A 47 -4.31 0.64 -15.84
C ALA A 47 -3.45 -0.61 -16.16
N PRO A 48 -3.56 -1.70 -15.36
CA PRO A 48 -4.41 -1.81 -14.16
C PRO A 48 -3.89 -1.00 -12.97
N ARG A 49 -4.80 -0.62 -12.08
CA ARG A 49 -4.53 0.08 -10.81
C ARG A 49 -5.50 -0.36 -9.73
N GLY A 50 -5.26 0.09 -8.49
CA GLY A 50 -6.18 -0.15 -7.39
C GLY A 50 -6.27 -1.62 -6.98
N PHE A 51 -7.38 -2.04 -6.38
CA PHE A 51 -7.55 -3.35 -5.77
C PHE A 51 -7.16 -4.51 -6.69
N CYS A 52 -6.42 -5.46 -6.14
CA CYS A 52 -6.16 -6.76 -6.77
C CYS A 52 -7.08 -7.84 -6.19
N ALA A 53 -7.18 -8.98 -6.88
CA ALA A 53 -8.05 -10.09 -6.43
C ALA A 53 -7.72 -10.60 -5.01
N GLY A 54 -6.47 -10.50 -4.57
CA GLY A 54 -6.06 -10.87 -3.21
C GLY A 54 -6.64 -9.94 -2.16
N VAL A 55 -6.60 -8.63 -2.43
CA VAL A 55 -7.15 -7.58 -1.56
C VAL A 55 -8.68 -7.67 -1.52
N ASP A 56 -9.35 -7.73 -2.66
CA ASP A 56 -10.80 -7.90 -2.72
C ASP A 56 -11.27 -9.10 -1.91
N ARG A 57 -10.59 -10.24 -2.08
CA ARG A 57 -10.89 -11.45 -1.32
C ARG A 57 -10.73 -11.25 0.18
N ALA A 58 -9.68 -10.58 0.62
CA ALA A 58 -9.40 -10.38 2.04
C ALA A 58 -10.44 -9.48 2.70
N ILE A 59 -10.82 -8.38 2.06
CA ILE A 59 -11.88 -7.48 2.52
C ILE A 59 -13.21 -8.24 2.61
N LYS A 60 -13.57 -8.97 1.55
CA LYS A 60 -14.78 -9.78 1.49
C LYS A 60 -14.85 -10.84 2.59
N ILE A 61 -13.72 -11.43 2.98
CA ILE A 61 -13.64 -12.38 4.09
C ILE A 61 -14.06 -11.71 5.40
N VAL A 62 -13.57 -10.50 5.71
CA VAL A 62 -13.94 -9.78 6.94
C VAL A 62 -15.42 -9.42 6.93
N GLU A 63 -15.93 -8.90 5.81
CA GLU A 63 -17.34 -8.55 5.67
C GLU A 63 -18.27 -9.76 5.84
N MET A 64 -17.94 -10.88 5.20
CA MET A 64 -18.70 -12.14 5.35
C MET A 64 -18.62 -12.72 6.76
N ALA A 65 -17.49 -12.56 7.44
CA ALA A 65 -17.34 -12.97 8.83
C ALA A 65 -18.24 -12.15 9.76
N LEU A 66 -18.27 -10.81 9.56
CA LEU A 66 -19.18 -9.92 10.28
C LEU A 66 -20.65 -10.29 10.03
N GLN A 67 -21.02 -10.63 8.80
CA GLN A 67 -22.37 -11.10 8.47
C GLN A 67 -22.71 -12.44 9.13
N LYS A 68 -21.73 -13.35 9.19
CA LYS A 68 -21.97 -14.71 9.70
C LYS A 68 -22.02 -14.78 11.22
N TRP A 69 -21.10 -14.09 11.91
CA TRP A 69 -20.92 -14.22 13.36
C TRP A 69 -21.34 -12.98 14.15
N GLY A 70 -21.66 -11.88 13.46
CA GLY A 70 -21.92 -10.59 14.09
C GLY A 70 -20.64 -9.91 14.60
N ALA A 71 -20.76 -8.64 14.93
CA ALA A 71 -19.67 -7.88 15.56
C ALA A 71 -19.53 -8.27 17.07
N PRO A 72 -18.32 -8.23 17.63
CA PRO A 72 -17.05 -7.96 16.96
C PRO A 72 -16.46 -9.20 16.26
N VAL A 73 -15.77 -8.97 15.14
CA VAL A 73 -14.86 -9.92 14.49
C VAL A 73 -13.45 -9.37 14.61
N TYR A 74 -12.54 -10.17 15.12
CA TYR A 74 -11.15 -9.74 15.30
C TYR A 74 -10.34 -9.97 14.03
N VAL A 75 -9.41 -9.07 13.75
CA VAL A 75 -8.51 -9.16 12.59
C VAL A 75 -7.09 -8.93 13.08
N ARG A 76 -6.23 -9.96 12.96
CA ARG A 76 -4.83 -9.84 13.36
C ARG A 76 -4.04 -9.12 12.29
N HIS A 77 -3.43 -8.00 12.66
CA HIS A 77 -2.84 -6.97 11.81
C HIS A 77 -3.86 -6.31 10.87
N GLU A 78 -3.45 -5.26 10.18
CA GLU A 78 -4.28 -4.69 9.10
C GLU A 78 -4.57 -5.77 8.06
N ILE A 79 -5.84 -5.92 7.67
CA ILE A 79 -6.22 -6.92 6.66
C ILE A 79 -5.49 -6.69 5.35
N VAL A 80 -5.28 -5.43 5.00
CA VAL A 80 -4.46 -4.90 3.91
C VAL A 80 -3.93 -3.53 4.32
N HIS A 81 -2.79 -3.11 3.78
CA HIS A 81 -2.18 -1.82 4.09
C HIS A 81 -2.92 -0.66 3.41
N ASN A 82 -4.05 -0.27 3.99
CA ASN A 82 -4.81 0.91 3.57
C ASN A 82 -5.73 1.39 4.70
N LYS A 83 -5.46 2.57 5.25
CA LYS A 83 -6.21 3.14 6.38
C LYS A 83 -7.70 3.30 6.08
N PHE A 84 -8.07 3.76 4.88
CA PHE A 84 -9.47 3.93 4.49
C PHE A 84 -10.24 2.60 4.55
N VAL A 85 -9.62 1.51 4.06
CA VAL A 85 -10.20 0.16 4.13
C VAL A 85 -10.32 -0.32 5.58
N VAL A 86 -9.26 -0.16 6.37
CA VAL A 86 -9.23 -0.58 7.77
C VAL A 86 -10.28 0.17 8.58
N ASP A 87 -10.39 1.50 8.42
CA ASP A 87 -11.37 2.32 9.13
C ASP A 87 -12.80 1.95 8.70
N GLY A 88 -13.08 1.73 7.42
CA GLY A 88 -14.39 1.30 6.95
C GLY A 88 -14.80 -0.09 7.49
N LEU A 89 -13.84 -0.99 7.73
CA LEU A 89 -14.12 -2.28 8.38
C LEU A 89 -14.32 -2.13 9.90
N ARG A 90 -13.60 -1.21 10.57
CA ARG A 90 -13.83 -0.85 11.98
C ARG A 90 -15.26 -0.33 12.20
N GLU A 91 -15.72 0.57 11.33
CA GLU A 91 -17.10 1.09 11.37
C GLU A 91 -18.14 -0.02 11.23
N LYS A 92 -17.82 -1.10 10.52
CA LYS A 92 -18.67 -2.30 10.39
C LYS A 92 -18.57 -3.26 11.58
N GLY A 93 -17.67 -3.01 12.54
CA GLY A 93 -17.51 -3.82 13.76
C GLY A 93 -16.32 -4.78 13.75
N ALA A 94 -15.36 -4.63 12.83
CA ALA A 94 -14.08 -5.33 12.91
C ALA A 94 -13.18 -4.69 13.97
N VAL A 95 -12.49 -5.51 14.76
CA VAL A 95 -11.52 -5.09 15.77
C VAL A 95 -10.13 -5.54 15.32
N PHE A 96 -9.25 -4.58 15.03
CA PHE A 96 -7.89 -4.89 14.61
C PHE A 96 -6.97 -4.97 15.82
N VAL A 97 -6.20 -6.04 15.89
CA VAL A 97 -5.25 -6.36 16.97
C VAL A 97 -3.89 -6.71 16.38
N GLU A 98 -2.84 -6.54 17.17
CA GLU A 98 -1.49 -6.92 16.74
C GLU A 98 -1.22 -8.40 17.03
N GLU A 99 -1.58 -8.88 18.23
CA GLU A 99 -1.32 -10.24 18.63
C GLU A 99 -2.58 -11.03 18.97
N LEU A 100 -2.48 -12.34 18.85
CA LEU A 100 -3.59 -13.26 19.08
C LEU A 100 -4.11 -13.21 20.52
N ASP A 101 -3.24 -12.87 21.47
CA ASP A 101 -3.57 -12.80 22.91
C ASP A 101 -4.56 -11.67 23.24
N GLU A 102 -4.68 -10.69 22.35
CA GLU A 102 -5.67 -9.61 22.45
C GLU A 102 -7.09 -10.07 22.05
N CYS A 103 -7.20 -11.26 21.43
CA CYS A 103 -8.49 -11.81 21.00
C CYS A 103 -9.10 -12.69 22.08
N PRO A 104 -10.39 -12.51 22.43
CA PRO A 104 -11.13 -13.48 23.22
C PRO A 104 -11.28 -14.81 22.49
N ASP A 105 -11.23 -15.94 23.23
CA ASP A 105 -11.29 -17.28 22.65
C ASP A 105 -12.64 -17.61 22.00
N ASP A 106 -13.72 -16.97 22.47
CA ASP A 106 -15.10 -17.17 22.01
C ASP A 106 -15.46 -16.32 20.78
N ARG A 107 -14.51 -15.56 20.21
CA ARG A 107 -14.74 -14.70 19.06
C ARG A 107 -13.93 -15.13 17.84
N PRO A 108 -14.49 -14.94 16.62
CA PRO A 108 -13.76 -15.27 15.41
C PRO A 108 -12.60 -14.31 15.18
N VAL A 109 -11.45 -14.86 14.76
CA VAL A 109 -10.27 -14.09 14.35
C VAL A 109 -9.92 -14.36 12.89
N ILE A 110 -9.53 -13.31 12.16
CA ILE A 110 -9.10 -13.39 10.77
C ILE A 110 -7.62 -13.05 10.71
N PHE A 111 -6.83 -13.90 10.04
CA PHE A 111 -5.44 -13.61 9.72
C PHE A 111 -5.37 -12.80 8.42
N SER A 112 -4.52 -11.78 8.40
CA SER A 112 -4.44 -10.83 7.29
C SER A 112 -4.00 -11.44 5.96
N ALA A 113 -4.19 -10.70 4.87
CA ALA A 113 -3.79 -11.10 3.53
C ALA A 113 -2.30 -11.37 3.36
N HIS A 114 -1.47 -10.81 4.24
CA HIS A 114 -0.01 -10.93 4.20
C HIS A 114 0.52 -12.31 4.61
N GLY A 115 -0.33 -13.14 5.23
CA GLY A 115 0.08 -14.42 5.79
C GLY A 115 0.64 -14.30 7.21
N VAL A 116 0.75 -15.43 7.87
CA VAL A 116 1.21 -15.53 9.26
C VAL A 116 2.20 -16.68 9.44
N PRO A 117 3.11 -16.60 10.43
CA PRO A 117 3.93 -17.74 10.85
C PRO A 117 3.07 -18.95 11.22
N LYS A 118 3.60 -20.17 11.06
CA LYS A 118 2.91 -21.42 11.46
C LYS A 118 2.49 -21.46 12.93
N SER A 119 3.21 -20.76 13.79
CA SER A 119 2.90 -20.67 15.22
C SER A 119 1.54 -20.03 15.50
N VAL A 120 1.10 -19.09 14.66
CA VAL A 120 -0.16 -18.34 14.86
C VAL A 120 -1.39 -19.24 14.72
N PRO A 121 -1.61 -19.98 13.60
CA PRO A 121 -2.72 -20.93 13.53
C PRO A 121 -2.60 -22.08 14.52
N ALA A 122 -1.38 -22.50 14.87
CA ALA A 122 -1.17 -23.53 15.90
C ALA A 122 -1.64 -23.03 17.28
N SER A 123 -1.31 -21.79 17.66
CA SER A 123 -1.78 -21.17 18.90
C SER A 123 -3.30 -20.98 18.90
N ALA A 124 -3.90 -20.52 17.78
CA ALA A 124 -5.34 -20.41 17.68
C ALA A 124 -6.05 -21.75 17.84
N ALA A 125 -5.51 -22.82 17.23
CA ALA A 125 -6.04 -24.17 17.36
C ALA A 125 -5.91 -24.71 18.80
N GLN A 126 -4.79 -24.44 19.49
CA GLN A 126 -4.58 -24.83 20.89
C GLN A 126 -5.59 -24.13 21.84
N ARG A 127 -5.97 -22.90 21.52
CA ARG A 127 -7.00 -22.11 22.23
C ARG A 127 -8.43 -22.41 21.76
N GLU A 128 -8.62 -23.39 20.89
CA GLU A 128 -9.94 -23.77 20.30
C GLU A 128 -10.68 -22.58 19.64
N MET A 129 -9.95 -21.57 19.16
CA MET A 129 -10.51 -20.38 18.55
C MET A 129 -11.12 -20.66 17.17
N ILE A 130 -12.17 -19.96 16.82
CA ILE A 130 -12.67 -19.89 15.44
C ILE A 130 -11.75 -18.94 14.68
N TYR A 131 -10.97 -19.44 13.71
CA TYR A 131 -10.15 -18.59 12.88
C TYR A 131 -10.40 -18.78 11.38
N VAL A 132 -10.17 -17.72 10.63
CA VAL A 132 -10.24 -17.72 9.16
C VAL A 132 -8.94 -17.15 8.60
N ASP A 133 -8.28 -17.93 7.77
CA ASP A 133 -7.06 -17.49 7.10
C ASP A 133 -7.42 -16.74 5.82
N ALA A 134 -7.16 -15.41 5.81
CA ALA A 134 -7.34 -14.56 4.64
C ALA A 134 -6.05 -14.40 3.81
N THR A 135 -4.98 -15.12 4.15
CA THR A 135 -3.72 -15.09 3.37
C THR A 135 -4.00 -15.17 1.87
N CYS A 136 -3.42 -14.24 1.11
CA CYS A 136 -3.53 -14.24 -0.35
C CYS A 136 -3.02 -15.58 -0.92
N PRO A 137 -3.74 -16.22 -1.85
CA PRO A 137 -3.29 -17.48 -2.46
C PRO A 137 -1.89 -17.41 -3.08
N LEU A 138 -1.46 -16.22 -3.54
CA LEU A 138 -0.11 -16.03 -4.10
C LEU A 138 0.96 -15.97 -3.01
N VAL A 139 0.65 -15.46 -1.83
CA VAL A 139 1.51 -15.55 -0.63
C VAL A 139 1.54 -16.99 -0.11
N SER A 140 0.38 -17.67 -0.05
CA SER A 140 0.32 -19.09 0.33
C SER A 140 1.18 -19.98 -0.59
N LYS A 141 1.27 -19.64 -1.89
CA LYS A 141 2.18 -20.29 -2.82
C LYS A 141 3.64 -20.20 -2.36
N VAL A 142 4.08 -19.00 -1.96
CA VAL A 142 5.45 -18.76 -1.46
C VAL A 142 5.71 -19.56 -0.17
N HIS A 143 4.74 -19.59 0.75
CA HIS A 143 4.82 -20.39 1.98
C HIS A 143 5.01 -21.89 1.68
N VAL A 144 4.20 -22.45 0.77
CA VAL A 144 4.29 -23.88 0.36
C VAL A 144 5.62 -24.16 -0.31
N GLU A 145 6.11 -23.24 -1.13
CA GLU A 145 7.37 -23.41 -1.85
C GLU A 145 8.56 -23.39 -0.90
N ALA A 146 8.59 -22.49 0.07
CA ALA A 146 9.59 -22.44 1.13
C ALA A 146 9.65 -23.76 1.92
N GLN A 147 8.48 -24.30 2.29
CA GLN A 147 8.38 -25.58 2.99
C GLN A 147 8.92 -26.76 2.15
N ARG A 148 8.51 -26.82 0.87
CA ARG A 148 8.95 -27.87 -0.06
C ARG A 148 10.46 -27.87 -0.27
N HIS A 149 11.07 -26.70 -0.42
CA HIS A 149 12.52 -26.60 -0.55
C HIS A 149 13.24 -27.02 0.75
N ALA A 150 12.73 -26.66 1.91
CA ALA A 150 13.28 -27.09 3.20
C ALA A 150 13.16 -28.62 3.38
N GLU A 151 12.03 -29.24 3.01
CA GLU A 151 11.83 -30.68 3.00
C GLU A 151 12.81 -31.41 2.06
N ALA A 152 13.23 -30.74 0.98
CA ALA A 152 14.28 -31.22 0.08
C ALA A 152 15.71 -31.02 0.65
N GLY A 153 15.85 -30.50 1.87
CA GLY A 153 17.13 -30.27 2.55
C GLY A 153 17.88 -29.02 2.10
N LEU A 154 17.19 -28.06 1.47
CA LEU A 154 17.75 -26.79 1.04
C LEU A 154 17.58 -25.72 2.14
N GLN A 155 18.62 -24.94 2.41
CA GLN A 155 18.51 -23.75 3.27
C GLN A 155 17.85 -22.63 2.47
N MET A 156 16.91 -21.91 3.09
CA MET A 156 16.12 -20.89 2.42
C MET A 156 16.74 -19.49 2.54
N ILE A 157 16.70 -18.75 1.43
CA ILE A 157 16.93 -17.31 1.41
C ILE A 157 15.60 -16.63 1.04
N MET A 158 15.15 -15.69 1.87
CA MET A 158 14.01 -14.82 1.61
C MET A 158 14.51 -13.49 1.07
N ILE A 159 14.12 -13.14 -0.15
CA ILE A 159 14.31 -11.80 -0.68
C ILE A 159 13.08 -10.98 -0.29
N GLY A 160 13.23 -9.99 0.59
CA GLY A 160 12.07 -9.24 1.11
C GLY A 160 12.49 -8.15 2.09
N HIS A 161 11.53 -7.37 2.57
CA HIS A 161 11.80 -6.29 3.52
C HIS A 161 11.70 -6.79 4.96
N LYS A 162 12.71 -6.47 5.76
CA LYS A 162 12.73 -6.78 7.18
C LYS A 162 11.52 -6.19 7.90
N GLY A 163 10.85 -7.01 8.70
CA GLY A 163 9.68 -6.59 9.48
C GLY A 163 8.38 -6.46 8.69
N HIS A 164 8.39 -6.60 7.37
CA HIS A 164 7.14 -6.64 6.61
C HIS A 164 6.34 -7.90 6.99
N PRO A 165 5.01 -7.81 7.23
CA PRO A 165 4.20 -8.95 7.67
C PRO A 165 4.31 -10.19 6.76
N GLU A 166 4.36 -10.01 5.43
CA GLU A 166 4.54 -11.10 4.48
C GLU A 166 5.91 -11.79 4.65
N THR A 167 6.98 -11.01 4.85
CA THR A 167 8.32 -11.55 5.11
C THR A 167 8.36 -12.31 6.41
N VAL A 168 7.79 -11.76 7.49
CA VAL A 168 7.68 -12.42 8.79
C VAL A 168 6.86 -13.72 8.67
N GLY A 169 5.72 -13.66 7.98
CA GLY A 169 4.85 -14.81 7.73
C GLY A 169 5.56 -15.93 6.96
N THR A 170 6.32 -15.59 5.91
CA THR A 170 7.05 -16.54 5.08
C THR A 170 8.24 -17.13 5.84
N MET A 171 9.04 -16.32 6.54
CA MET A 171 10.15 -16.81 7.34
C MET A 171 9.67 -17.75 8.47
N GLY A 172 8.53 -17.43 9.08
CA GLY A 172 7.89 -18.24 10.12
C GLY A 172 7.22 -19.53 9.63
N GLN A 173 7.34 -19.89 8.33
CA GLN A 173 6.95 -21.21 7.84
C GLN A 173 7.96 -22.31 8.21
N LEU A 174 9.18 -21.94 8.54
CA LEU A 174 10.27 -22.82 8.91
C LEU A 174 10.75 -22.50 10.33
N PRO A 175 11.50 -23.41 10.98
CA PRO A 175 12.12 -23.13 12.28
C PRO A 175 13.02 -21.87 12.24
N ASP A 176 13.20 -21.24 13.39
CA ASP A 176 14.04 -20.06 13.53
C ASP A 176 15.47 -20.31 13.02
N GLY A 177 15.99 -19.38 12.24
CA GLY A 177 17.32 -19.46 11.65
C GLY A 177 17.43 -20.30 10.36
N GLU A 178 16.37 -20.99 9.94
CA GLU A 178 16.36 -21.75 8.68
C GLU A 178 16.20 -20.86 7.43
N VAL A 179 15.60 -19.67 7.58
CA VAL A 179 15.42 -18.70 6.52
C VAL A 179 16.30 -17.49 6.74
N LEU A 180 17.18 -17.21 5.81
CA LEU A 180 18.04 -16.03 5.81
C LEU A 180 17.39 -14.92 5.02
N LEU A 181 17.39 -13.69 5.54
CA LEU A 181 16.82 -12.52 4.88
C LEU A 181 17.89 -11.78 4.06
N VAL A 182 17.54 -11.40 2.85
CA VAL A 182 18.29 -10.55 1.94
C VAL A 182 17.36 -9.45 1.42
N GLU A 183 17.77 -8.19 1.60
CA GLU A 183 16.98 -7.02 1.14
C GLU A 183 17.63 -6.36 -0.09
N THR A 184 18.96 -6.42 -0.18
CA THR A 184 19.75 -5.71 -1.18
C THR A 184 20.84 -6.60 -1.79
N VAL A 185 21.42 -6.16 -2.90
CA VAL A 185 22.63 -6.80 -3.48
C VAL A 185 23.80 -6.83 -2.50
N SER A 186 23.94 -5.82 -1.64
CA SER A 186 24.98 -5.79 -0.60
C SER A 186 24.80 -6.91 0.44
N ASP A 187 23.56 -7.23 0.79
CA ASP A 187 23.29 -8.32 1.74
C ASP A 187 23.67 -9.69 1.15
N VAL A 188 23.52 -9.84 -0.18
CA VAL A 188 23.97 -11.06 -0.87
C VAL A 188 25.46 -11.31 -0.62
N ALA A 189 26.29 -10.25 -0.62
CA ALA A 189 27.72 -10.40 -0.35
C ALA A 189 28.02 -10.79 1.12
N ALA A 190 27.19 -10.38 2.05
CA ALA A 190 27.37 -10.56 3.50
C ALA A 190 26.74 -11.83 4.05
N VAL A 191 25.69 -12.36 3.42
CA VAL A 191 24.91 -13.48 3.95
C VAL A 191 25.79 -14.73 4.17
N GLN A 192 25.64 -15.35 5.36
CA GLN A 192 26.37 -16.56 5.74
C GLN A 192 25.46 -17.76 5.59
N VAL A 193 25.82 -18.69 4.73
CA VAL A 193 25.05 -19.90 4.45
C VAL A 193 25.76 -21.14 5.00
N ARG A 194 24.98 -22.17 5.36
CA ARG A 194 25.53 -23.44 5.87
C ARG A 194 26.24 -24.26 4.79
N ASN A 195 25.63 -24.32 3.61
CA ASN A 195 26.17 -25.05 2.47
C ASN A 195 25.79 -24.34 1.17
N PRO A 196 26.75 -23.77 0.43
CA PRO A 196 26.49 -23.04 -0.82
C PRO A 196 25.87 -23.89 -1.94
N GLU A 197 26.02 -25.22 -1.88
CA GLU A 197 25.47 -26.16 -2.86
C GLU A 197 24.00 -26.58 -2.55
N LYS A 198 23.48 -26.19 -1.36
CA LYS A 198 22.15 -26.60 -0.90
C LYS A 198 21.32 -25.39 -0.48
N LEU A 199 21.01 -24.55 -1.44
CA LEU A 199 20.27 -23.31 -1.24
C LEU A 199 19.06 -23.23 -2.14
N ALA A 200 18.00 -22.61 -1.64
CA ALA A 200 16.90 -22.11 -2.47
C ALA A 200 16.51 -20.70 -2.04
N PHE A 201 15.83 -19.97 -2.90
CA PHE A 201 15.30 -18.68 -2.55
C PHE A 201 13.81 -18.56 -2.92
N VAL A 202 13.13 -17.71 -2.17
CA VAL A 202 11.78 -17.21 -2.45
C VAL A 202 11.78 -15.69 -2.30
N THR A 203 10.76 -15.02 -2.86
CA THR A 203 10.66 -13.56 -2.79
C THR A 203 9.34 -13.10 -2.20
N GLN A 204 9.35 -11.92 -1.58
CA GLN A 204 8.15 -11.19 -1.24
C GLN A 204 7.39 -10.83 -2.52
N THR A 205 6.05 -10.92 -2.49
CA THR A 205 5.21 -10.77 -3.70
C THR A 205 5.09 -9.32 -4.21
N THR A 206 5.52 -8.33 -3.42
CA THR A 206 5.33 -6.88 -3.68
C THR A 206 6.64 -6.11 -3.90
N LEU A 207 7.72 -6.79 -4.26
CA LEU A 207 9.01 -6.16 -4.54
C LEU A 207 9.04 -5.45 -5.90
N SER A 208 10.05 -4.62 -6.09
CA SER A 208 10.42 -4.13 -7.41
C SER A 208 10.90 -5.29 -8.29
N VAL A 209 10.31 -5.42 -9.47
CA VAL A 209 10.71 -6.48 -10.43
C VAL A 209 12.17 -6.32 -10.83
N ASP A 210 12.60 -5.08 -11.09
CA ASP A 210 13.94 -4.80 -11.57
C ASP A 210 14.98 -5.01 -10.46
N ASP A 211 14.75 -4.49 -9.23
CA ASP A 211 15.66 -4.70 -8.09
C ASP A 211 15.78 -6.17 -7.72
N THR A 212 14.68 -6.92 -7.80
CA THR A 212 14.69 -8.34 -7.49
C THR A 212 15.52 -9.12 -8.50
N LYS A 213 15.49 -8.75 -9.78
CA LYS A 213 16.38 -9.35 -10.81
C LYS A 213 17.86 -9.16 -10.47
N ASP A 214 18.24 -7.97 -10.01
CA ASP A 214 19.62 -7.68 -9.63
C ASP A 214 20.08 -8.50 -8.41
N ILE A 215 19.21 -8.64 -7.41
CA ILE A 215 19.46 -9.49 -6.23
C ILE A 215 19.58 -10.96 -6.63
N ILE A 216 18.68 -11.46 -7.47
CA ILE A 216 18.71 -12.84 -7.96
C ILE A 216 19.98 -13.11 -8.76
N ALA A 217 20.36 -12.19 -9.66
CA ALA A 217 21.61 -12.31 -10.43
C ALA A 217 22.85 -12.37 -9.52
N ALA A 218 22.89 -11.55 -8.47
CA ALA A 218 23.95 -11.58 -7.49
C ALA A 218 23.98 -12.89 -6.68
N LEU A 219 22.80 -13.43 -6.29
CA LEU A 219 22.70 -14.73 -5.62
C LEU A 219 23.20 -15.86 -6.52
N GLN A 220 22.78 -15.90 -7.78
CA GLN A 220 23.22 -16.91 -8.74
C GLN A 220 24.71 -16.82 -9.08
N ALA A 221 25.26 -15.62 -9.14
CA ALA A 221 26.69 -15.42 -9.34
C ALA A 221 27.50 -15.93 -8.14
N ARG A 222 27.03 -15.71 -6.90
CA ARG A 222 27.69 -16.16 -5.68
C ARG A 222 27.44 -17.64 -5.38
N PHE A 223 26.26 -18.15 -5.69
CA PHE A 223 25.82 -19.50 -5.40
C PHE A 223 25.22 -20.14 -6.67
N PRO A 224 26.05 -20.63 -7.60
CA PRO A 224 25.58 -21.13 -8.91
C PRO A 224 24.57 -22.29 -8.84
N ALA A 225 24.57 -23.05 -7.74
CA ALA A 225 23.66 -24.16 -7.52
C ALA A 225 22.31 -23.76 -6.85
N ILE A 226 22.11 -22.46 -6.55
CA ILE A 226 20.89 -22.01 -5.87
C ILE A 226 19.65 -22.27 -6.71
N VAL A 227 18.61 -22.81 -6.07
CA VAL A 227 17.33 -23.12 -6.71
C VAL A 227 16.36 -21.97 -6.50
N GLY A 228 15.81 -21.46 -7.57
CA GLY A 228 14.75 -20.44 -7.53
C GLY A 228 13.35 -21.04 -7.46
N PRO A 229 12.32 -20.17 -7.31
CA PRO A 229 10.93 -20.60 -7.35
C PRO A 229 10.56 -21.18 -8.72
N HIS A 230 9.67 -22.16 -8.72
CA HIS A 230 9.19 -22.80 -9.96
C HIS A 230 8.48 -21.81 -10.91
N LYS A 231 7.76 -20.85 -10.32
CA LYS A 231 7.16 -19.68 -11.01
C LYS A 231 7.52 -18.45 -10.19
N GLU A 232 7.65 -17.32 -10.86
CA GLU A 232 7.93 -16.04 -10.20
C GLU A 232 7.02 -15.81 -8.98
N ASP A 233 7.59 -15.34 -7.90
CA ASP A 233 6.87 -15.04 -6.65
C ASP A 233 6.28 -13.64 -6.66
N ILE A 234 6.91 -12.69 -7.36
CA ILE A 234 6.31 -11.36 -7.54
C ILE A 234 4.98 -11.55 -8.25
N CYS A 235 3.92 -11.09 -7.60
CA CYS A 235 2.57 -11.38 -8.09
C CYS A 235 2.22 -10.56 -9.34
N TYR A 236 1.30 -11.11 -10.16
CA TYR A 236 0.82 -10.46 -11.37
C TYR A 236 0.37 -9.01 -11.12
N ALA A 237 -0.31 -8.77 -9.99
CA ALA A 237 -0.81 -7.44 -9.65
C ALA A 237 0.31 -6.43 -9.41
N THR A 238 1.41 -6.86 -8.82
CA THR A 238 2.62 -6.05 -8.62
C THR A 238 3.28 -5.76 -9.97
N THR A 239 3.51 -6.80 -10.78
CA THR A 239 4.15 -6.67 -12.09
C THR A 239 3.35 -5.76 -13.00
N ASN A 240 2.04 -6.01 -13.15
CA ASN A 240 1.19 -5.22 -14.04
C ASN A 240 1.13 -3.74 -13.66
N ARG A 241 1.04 -3.42 -12.35
CA ARG A 241 1.03 -2.02 -11.91
C ARG A 241 2.36 -1.33 -12.14
N GLN A 242 3.48 -2.04 -11.97
CA GLN A 242 4.80 -1.49 -12.30
C GLN A 242 4.94 -1.23 -13.81
N GLU A 243 4.49 -2.14 -14.65
CA GLU A 243 4.47 -1.93 -16.11
C GLU A 243 3.57 -0.77 -16.51
N ALA A 244 2.39 -0.62 -15.89
CA ALA A 244 1.51 0.51 -16.13
C ALA A 244 2.18 1.86 -15.76
N VAL A 245 2.90 1.90 -14.63
CA VAL A 245 3.70 3.08 -14.24
C VAL A 245 4.79 3.38 -15.25
N LYS A 246 5.56 2.37 -15.69
CA LYS A 246 6.61 2.54 -16.71
C LYS A 246 6.06 3.08 -18.04
N ALA A 247 4.82 2.77 -18.37
CA ALA A 247 4.17 3.24 -19.60
C ALA A 247 3.73 4.72 -19.55
N VAL A 248 3.41 5.24 -18.35
CA VAL A 248 2.93 6.63 -18.18
C VAL A 248 4.00 7.59 -17.68
N ALA A 249 4.94 7.13 -16.86
CA ALA A 249 5.96 7.96 -16.22
C ALA A 249 6.77 8.83 -17.21
N PRO A 250 7.27 8.30 -18.37
CA PRO A 250 8.05 9.11 -19.31
C PRO A 250 7.24 10.19 -20.05
N LYS A 251 5.90 10.13 -19.95
CA LYS A 251 4.99 11.05 -20.66
C LYS A 251 4.47 12.18 -19.75
N SER A 252 4.82 12.13 -18.46
CA SER A 252 4.18 12.94 -17.43
C SER A 252 5.19 13.83 -16.73
N ASP A 253 4.83 15.10 -16.52
CA ASP A 253 5.61 16.05 -15.71
C ASP A 253 5.67 15.60 -14.24
N ALA A 254 4.56 15.02 -13.77
CA ALA A 254 4.41 14.50 -12.42
C ALA A 254 3.60 13.18 -12.41
N LEU A 255 3.77 12.37 -11.36
CA LEU A 255 3.02 11.14 -11.15
C LEU A 255 2.55 11.03 -9.70
N LEU A 256 1.26 10.78 -9.48
CA LEU A 256 0.72 10.48 -8.17
C LEU A 256 0.38 9.00 -8.04
N VAL A 257 0.82 8.41 -6.94
CA VAL A 257 0.46 7.05 -6.55
C VAL A 257 -0.53 7.13 -5.40
N VAL A 258 -1.77 6.75 -5.64
CA VAL A 258 -2.77 6.64 -4.57
C VAL A 258 -2.49 5.36 -3.78
N GLY A 259 -2.20 5.49 -2.46
CA GLY A 259 -1.84 4.36 -1.63
C GLY A 259 -1.36 4.74 -0.24
N ALA A 260 -1.09 3.75 0.59
CA ALA A 260 -0.66 3.96 1.97
C ALA A 260 0.89 3.89 2.10
N PRO A 261 1.49 4.67 3.02
CA PRO A 261 2.94 4.69 3.20
C PRO A 261 3.53 3.39 3.76
N ASN A 262 2.72 2.57 4.43
CA ASN A 262 3.11 1.24 4.90
C ASN A 262 2.85 0.13 3.85
N SER A 263 2.27 0.46 2.69
CA SER A 263 2.08 -0.49 1.58
C SER A 263 3.37 -0.61 0.75
N SER A 264 4.01 -1.77 0.80
CA SER A 264 5.20 -2.08 -0.02
C SER A 264 4.91 -1.87 -1.50
N ASN A 265 3.78 -2.37 -2.02
CA ASN A 265 3.39 -2.18 -3.42
C ASN A 265 3.30 -0.68 -3.79
N SER A 266 2.60 0.14 -2.99
CA SER A 266 2.43 1.57 -3.30
C SER A 266 3.76 2.34 -3.31
N ARG A 267 4.64 2.06 -2.36
CA ARG A 267 5.98 2.66 -2.31
C ARG A 267 6.81 2.30 -3.54
N ARG A 268 6.77 1.02 -3.96
CA ARG A 268 7.49 0.57 -5.16
C ARG A 268 7.04 1.29 -6.42
N LEU A 269 5.76 1.63 -6.56
CA LEU A 269 5.28 2.38 -7.72
C LEU A 269 5.88 3.79 -7.81
N VAL A 270 6.09 4.47 -6.68
CA VAL A 270 6.79 5.76 -6.65
C VAL A 270 8.25 5.62 -7.12
N GLU A 271 8.94 4.61 -6.62
CA GLU A 271 10.34 4.33 -6.99
C GLU A 271 10.48 3.94 -8.46
N VAL A 272 9.55 3.12 -8.97
CA VAL A 272 9.49 2.75 -10.39
C VAL A 272 9.23 3.98 -11.26
N ALA A 273 8.33 4.89 -10.84
CA ALA A 273 8.07 6.13 -11.57
C ALA A 273 9.31 7.00 -11.70
N ALA A 274 10.04 7.19 -10.59
CA ALA A 274 11.29 7.96 -10.59
C ALA A 274 12.37 7.33 -11.50
N ARG A 275 12.53 6.00 -11.46
CA ARG A 275 13.46 5.28 -12.36
C ARG A 275 13.05 5.34 -13.82
N ALA A 276 11.74 5.36 -14.09
CA ALA A 276 11.21 5.47 -15.44
C ALA A 276 11.31 6.91 -16.02
N GLY A 277 11.89 7.84 -15.27
CA GLY A 277 12.18 9.20 -15.75
C GLY A 277 11.12 10.24 -15.41
N CYS A 278 10.17 9.94 -14.52
CA CYS A 278 9.26 10.96 -14.00
C CYS A 278 10.02 11.86 -13.01
N ASN A 279 10.02 13.17 -13.27
CA ASN A 279 10.76 14.13 -12.46
C ASN A 279 10.18 14.31 -11.04
N TYR A 280 8.88 14.15 -10.89
CA TYR A 280 8.19 14.27 -9.61
C TYR A 280 7.21 13.11 -9.43
N ALA A 281 7.43 12.29 -8.42
CA ALA A 281 6.52 11.19 -8.06
C ALA A 281 6.17 11.28 -6.58
N GLN A 282 4.87 11.34 -6.25
CA GLN A 282 4.37 11.46 -4.89
C GLN A 282 3.42 10.32 -4.54
N LEU A 283 3.56 9.78 -3.31
CA LEU A 283 2.58 8.90 -2.70
C LEU A 283 1.54 9.76 -1.95
N VAL A 284 0.28 9.57 -2.27
CA VAL A 284 -0.84 10.26 -1.61
C VAL A 284 -1.85 9.23 -1.10
N GLN A 285 -2.35 9.40 0.11
CA GLN A 285 -3.41 8.53 0.62
C GLN A 285 -4.79 8.97 0.11
N ARG A 286 -4.94 10.30 -0.10
CA ARG A 286 -6.15 10.95 -0.61
C ARG A 286 -5.84 12.33 -1.18
N ALA A 287 -6.83 12.99 -1.76
CA ALA A 287 -6.66 14.31 -2.39
C ALA A 287 -6.04 15.38 -1.50
N GLY A 288 -6.33 15.35 -0.19
CA GLY A 288 -5.77 16.32 0.77
C GLY A 288 -4.26 16.26 0.96
N ASP A 289 -3.61 15.18 0.51
CA ASP A 289 -2.15 15.01 0.63
C ASP A 289 -1.39 15.57 -0.58
N ILE A 290 -2.10 16.08 -1.60
CA ILE A 290 -1.47 16.58 -2.83
C ILE A 290 -0.65 17.82 -2.54
N ASP A 291 0.64 17.80 -2.88
CA ASP A 291 1.49 18.99 -2.85
C ASP A 291 1.29 19.84 -4.11
N TRP A 292 0.28 20.69 -4.07
CA TRP A 292 -0.07 21.58 -5.18
C TRP A 292 1.06 22.52 -5.62
N ARG A 293 1.98 22.88 -4.71
CA ARG A 293 3.11 23.74 -5.03
C ARG A 293 4.12 23.06 -5.94
N ALA A 294 4.35 21.77 -5.69
CA ALA A 294 5.23 20.95 -6.54
C ALA A 294 4.61 20.67 -7.92
N LEU A 295 3.31 20.93 -8.09
CA LEU A 295 2.57 20.73 -9.34
C LEU A 295 2.29 22.03 -10.10
N GLU A 296 2.88 23.16 -9.69
CA GLU A 296 2.74 24.42 -10.42
C GLU A 296 3.36 24.34 -11.82
N GLY A 297 2.59 24.72 -12.84
CA GLY A 297 3.06 24.81 -14.22
C GLY A 297 3.15 23.50 -14.99
N ILE A 298 2.67 22.38 -14.41
CA ILE A 298 2.58 21.11 -15.15
C ILE A 298 1.50 21.19 -16.25
N SER A 299 1.71 20.45 -17.33
CA SER A 299 0.74 20.25 -18.41
C SER A 299 0.26 18.82 -18.51
N THR A 300 0.99 17.90 -17.90
CA THR A 300 0.69 16.47 -17.89
C THR A 300 0.89 15.87 -16.51
N ILE A 301 -0.03 14.99 -16.09
CA ILE A 301 0.10 14.22 -14.86
C ILE A 301 -0.32 12.78 -15.09
N ALA A 302 0.37 11.86 -14.45
CA ALA A 302 -0.08 10.47 -14.37
C ALA A 302 -0.66 10.17 -12.99
N ILE A 303 -1.72 9.36 -12.96
CA ILE A 303 -2.30 8.82 -11.73
C ILE A 303 -2.33 7.30 -11.81
N THR A 304 -1.86 6.65 -10.75
CA THR A 304 -1.98 5.22 -10.52
C THR A 304 -2.40 4.95 -9.07
N ALA A 305 -2.65 3.69 -8.74
CA ALA A 305 -3.00 3.29 -7.39
C ALA A 305 -2.38 1.95 -7.03
N GLY A 306 -1.91 1.83 -5.79
CA GLY A 306 -1.40 0.58 -5.24
C GLY A 306 -2.49 -0.48 -5.11
N ALA A 307 -2.08 -1.75 -5.05
CA ALA A 307 -2.96 -2.92 -5.02
C ALA A 307 -3.94 -2.99 -3.83
N SER A 308 -3.75 -2.14 -2.82
CA SER A 308 -4.63 -2.01 -1.65
C SER A 308 -5.43 -0.70 -1.60
N ALA A 309 -5.35 0.15 -2.64
CA ALA A 309 -6.08 1.41 -2.69
C ALA A 309 -7.40 1.24 -3.46
N PRO A 310 -8.55 1.63 -2.87
CA PRO A 310 -9.84 1.56 -3.55
C PRO A 310 -9.99 2.66 -4.61
N GLU A 311 -10.73 2.39 -5.67
CA GLU A 311 -10.93 3.30 -6.78
C GLU A 311 -11.60 4.63 -6.37
N VAL A 312 -12.39 4.64 -5.29
CA VAL A 312 -12.99 5.86 -4.75
C VAL A 312 -11.94 6.92 -4.38
N LEU A 313 -10.76 6.52 -3.89
CA LEU A 313 -9.69 7.45 -3.57
C LEU A 313 -8.99 7.97 -4.84
N VAL A 314 -8.94 7.18 -5.90
CA VAL A 314 -8.44 7.63 -7.22
C VAL A 314 -9.38 8.69 -7.78
N ASN A 315 -10.69 8.45 -7.74
CA ASN A 315 -11.69 9.41 -8.18
C ASN A 315 -11.64 10.71 -7.35
N GLU A 316 -11.44 10.63 -6.03
CA GLU A 316 -11.25 11.81 -5.16
C GLU A 316 -10.05 12.67 -5.64
N VAL A 317 -8.96 12.03 -6.01
CA VAL A 317 -7.77 12.72 -6.56
C VAL A 317 -8.09 13.35 -7.92
N ILE A 318 -8.75 12.63 -8.82
CA ILE A 318 -9.16 13.16 -10.14
C ILE A 318 -10.10 14.37 -9.97
N ASP A 319 -11.07 14.30 -9.06
CA ASP A 319 -12.00 15.39 -8.78
C ASP A 319 -11.27 16.63 -8.23
N ALA A 320 -10.23 16.43 -7.42
CA ALA A 320 -9.39 17.53 -6.95
C ALA A 320 -8.66 18.22 -8.13
N PHE A 321 -8.15 17.47 -9.12
CA PHE A 321 -7.58 18.07 -10.32
C PHE A 321 -8.63 18.80 -11.15
N ASN A 322 -9.83 18.25 -11.32
CA ASN A 322 -10.95 18.91 -12.01
C ASN A 322 -11.36 20.23 -11.33
N ALA A 323 -11.12 20.39 -10.02
CA ALA A 323 -11.37 21.65 -9.33
C ALA A 323 -10.39 22.77 -9.75
N HIS A 324 -9.14 22.42 -10.12
CA HIS A 324 -8.06 23.35 -10.42
C HIS A 324 -7.74 23.50 -11.91
N TYR A 325 -8.02 22.49 -12.73
CA TYR A 325 -7.63 22.37 -14.14
C TYR A 325 -8.84 22.03 -15.03
N ASP A 326 -8.69 22.31 -16.33
CA ASP A 326 -9.52 21.72 -17.39
C ASP A 326 -8.88 20.39 -17.80
N VAL A 327 -9.39 19.28 -17.22
CA VAL A 327 -8.74 17.97 -17.27
C VAL A 327 -9.24 17.15 -18.46
N THR A 328 -8.31 16.70 -19.29
CA THR A 328 -8.54 15.64 -20.27
C THR A 328 -7.94 14.33 -19.76
N VAL A 329 -8.78 13.32 -19.53
CA VAL A 329 -8.33 12.01 -19.02
C VAL A 329 -8.04 11.07 -20.18
N GLU A 330 -6.83 10.51 -20.21
CA GLU A 330 -6.39 9.46 -21.13
C GLU A 330 -6.10 8.15 -20.35
N LEU A 331 -6.87 7.10 -20.65
CA LEU A 331 -6.61 5.78 -20.08
C LEU A 331 -5.43 5.11 -20.79
N VAL A 332 -4.42 4.69 -20.02
CA VAL A 332 -3.26 3.93 -20.51
C VAL A 332 -3.31 2.52 -19.91
N GLU A 333 -3.84 1.59 -20.69
CA GLU A 333 -4.00 0.19 -20.28
C GLU A 333 -2.85 -0.67 -20.81
N THR A 334 -2.16 -1.38 -19.92
CA THR A 334 -1.05 -2.29 -20.24
C THR A 334 -1.42 -3.75 -20.10
N ALA A 335 -2.41 -4.07 -19.27
CA ALA A 335 -2.91 -5.42 -19.07
C ALA A 335 -4.35 -5.42 -18.56
N VAL A 336 -5.08 -6.51 -18.82
CA VAL A 336 -6.41 -6.78 -18.27
C VAL A 336 -6.31 -7.89 -17.22
N GLU A 337 -6.84 -7.63 -16.03
CA GLU A 337 -6.81 -8.58 -14.91
C GLU A 337 -8.16 -9.28 -14.77
N ASN A 338 -8.20 -10.59 -14.99
CA ASN A 338 -9.39 -11.44 -14.87
C ASN A 338 -9.22 -12.53 -13.80
N VAL A 339 -8.48 -12.19 -12.72
CA VAL A 339 -8.18 -13.12 -11.63
C VAL A 339 -9.23 -12.96 -10.53
N GLU A 340 -9.80 -14.07 -10.08
CA GLU A 340 -10.69 -14.15 -8.94
C GLU A 340 -10.26 -15.26 -7.99
N PHE A 341 -10.25 -14.97 -6.68
CA PHE A 341 -9.94 -15.93 -5.64
C PHE A 341 -11.17 -16.27 -4.80
N LYS A 342 -11.44 -17.57 -4.66
CA LYS A 342 -12.55 -18.06 -3.83
C LYS A 342 -12.31 -17.77 -2.36
N VAL A 343 -13.35 -17.32 -1.66
CA VAL A 343 -13.33 -17.20 -0.19
C VAL A 343 -13.27 -18.58 0.49
N PRO A 344 -12.77 -18.69 1.74
CA PRO A 344 -12.72 -19.94 2.49
C PRO A 344 -14.09 -20.63 2.61
N ARG A 345 -14.09 -21.97 2.61
CA ARG A 345 -15.34 -22.77 2.66
C ARG A 345 -16.22 -22.41 3.86
N VAL A 346 -15.61 -22.13 5.01
CA VAL A 346 -16.30 -21.79 6.24
C VAL A 346 -17.20 -20.55 6.11
N LEU A 347 -16.90 -19.65 5.18
CA LEU A 347 -17.70 -18.44 4.92
C LEU A 347 -18.67 -18.58 3.76
N ARG A 348 -18.56 -19.64 2.94
CA ARG A 348 -19.53 -19.87 1.87
C ARG A 348 -20.86 -20.34 2.49
N GLN A 349 -21.96 -19.78 2.03
CA GLN A 349 -23.27 -20.36 2.36
C GLN A 349 -23.29 -21.81 1.86
N ALA A 350 -23.78 -22.73 2.69
CA ALA A 350 -24.13 -24.04 2.20
C ALA A 350 -25.29 -23.84 1.20
N GLY A 351 -24.99 -24.01 -0.10
CA GLY A 351 -25.97 -24.02 -1.16
C GLY A 351 -26.81 -25.28 -1.11
#